data_fe4817a394c84d207b80bd5476e6b70c
#
_entry.id   fe4817a394c84d207b80bd5476e6b70c
#
_cell.length_a   1.000
_cell.length_b   1.000
_cell.length_c   1.000
_cell.angle_alpha   90.00
_cell.angle_beta   90.00
_cell.angle_gamma   90.00
#
_symmetry.space_group_name_H-M   'P 1'
#
loop_
_entity.id
_entity.type
_entity.pdbx_description
1 polymer ?
#
loop_
_entity_poly.entity_id
_entity_poly.type
_entity_poly.pdbx_seq_one_letter_code
_entity_poly.pdbx_strand_id
1 'polypeptide(L)'
;MSKPNKIIVIFALVAVLACCFALFVGCGDKGGGNGGSEKLPFDRASESADGYATVYIPDDRDFKILVLSDPQIDTSQKYTLVGSLGNDKTYEFIEDFVGQCAPDLVVINGDLVMNDTLATSAPYFKRYGEIFDRIKVPWTFTFGNHDLDGTYTDEEADMEDPDCGQCTKQTLIDYFNANYKYCLINTDSSCEDGAGNHFINVRKKSGELVYTLCLFDCIYKGGNPNYNAVPTANQVNWYKDTILKISDNEFGKDREEGEVVKSMIFNHVGIPEFKEAWQKAWNNGNPTEDYHYGHWFEGNYSKNYGDMPEDEQIFAVAKNLKSTTAIFMCHHHDNDFSVDYEGIRLTFGQHSGFAHNYRTQQTFADGVFGFVDKTDLKNWLSISFERIDDYGDERGGTTVTISKEGTFDISQTIAREVMPDYFDKYYIDYDAVAQSLNGDSRFIGTVERGTARKWKKA
;
A
#
# COMPACT_ATOMS: atom_id res chain seq x y z
N MET A 1 -59.94 6.16 -30.40
CA MET A 1 -58.70 5.43 -30.07
C MET A 1 -58.31 5.83 -28.65
N SER A 2 -58.58 4.94 -27.70
CA SER A 2 -58.43 5.15 -26.28
C SER A 2 -56.96 4.98 -25.83
N LYS A 3 -56.47 5.88 -24.97
CA LYS A 3 -55.12 5.81 -24.37
C LYS A 3 -55.09 4.66 -23.36
N PRO A 4 -54.10 3.75 -23.35
CA PRO A 4 -53.97 2.75 -22.34
C PRO A 4 -53.51 3.34 -21.01
N ASN A 5 -54.09 2.83 -19.94
CA ASN A 5 -54.01 3.29 -18.56
C ASN A 5 -52.55 3.23 -18.00
N LYS A 6 -52.01 4.39 -17.67
CA LYS A 6 -50.73 4.51 -16.91
C LYS A 6 -50.79 3.89 -15.48
N ILE A 7 -51.98 3.54 -15.00
CA ILE A 7 -52.20 2.96 -13.67
C ILE A 7 -51.71 1.49 -13.58
N ILE A 8 -51.80 0.71 -14.67
CA ILE A 8 -51.40 -0.72 -14.67
C ILE A 8 -49.90 -0.88 -14.60
N VAL A 9 -49.11 0.05 -15.14
CA VAL A 9 -47.61 0.00 -15.11
C VAL A 9 -47.07 0.31 -13.73
N ILE A 10 -47.76 1.20 -12.96
CA ILE A 10 -47.33 1.56 -11.60
C ILE A 10 -47.57 0.38 -10.63
N PHE A 11 -48.68 -0.35 -10.79
CA PHE A 11 -48.93 -1.54 -9.93
C PHE A 11 -47.98 -2.70 -10.21
N ALA A 12 -47.53 -2.88 -11.45
CA ALA A 12 -46.54 -3.89 -11.80
C ALA A 12 -45.13 -3.58 -11.23
N LEU A 13 -44.73 -2.28 -11.22
CA LEU A 13 -43.44 -1.87 -10.63
C LEU A 13 -43.43 -1.98 -9.07
N VAL A 14 -44.55 -1.65 -8.44
CA VAL A 14 -44.68 -1.77 -6.96
C VAL A 14 -44.72 -3.24 -6.53
N ALA A 15 -45.30 -4.14 -7.34
CA ALA A 15 -45.33 -5.56 -7.04
C ALA A 15 -43.92 -6.21 -7.19
N VAL A 16 -43.10 -5.77 -8.14
CA VAL A 16 -41.71 -6.26 -8.31
C VAL A 16 -40.82 -5.75 -7.19
N LEU A 17 -40.98 -4.49 -6.77
CA LEU A 17 -40.24 -3.95 -5.61
C LEU A 17 -40.65 -4.61 -4.29
N ALA A 18 -41.93 -4.96 -4.10
CA ALA A 18 -42.39 -5.68 -2.92
C ALA A 18 -41.90 -7.13 -2.88
N CYS A 19 -41.74 -7.82 -4.02
CA CYS A 19 -41.15 -9.15 -4.10
C CYS A 19 -39.64 -9.17 -3.81
N CYS A 20 -38.91 -8.13 -4.20
CA CYS A 20 -37.48 -8.00 -3.86
C CYS A 20 -37.27 -7.68 -2.38
N PHE A 21 -38.18 -6.96 -1.71
CA PHE A 21 -38.12 -6.71 -0.26
C PHE A 21 -38.57 -7.94 0.57
N ALA A 22 -39.46 -8.80 0.05
CA ALA A 22 -39.93 -10.00 0.74
C ALA A 22 -38.91 -11.14 0.76
N LEU A 23 -37.90 -11.12 -0.11
CA LEU A 23 -36.78 -12.08 -0.10
C LEU A 23 -35.68 -11.74 0.92
N PHE A 24 -35.72 -10.57 1.52
CA PHE A 24 -34.76 -10.15 2.57
C PHE A 24 -35.33 -10.14 4.01
N VAL A 25 -36.60 -10.45 4.21
CA VAL A 25 -37.26 -10.40 5.55
C VAL A 25 -37.91 -11.75 5.91
N GLY A 26 -37.37 -12.84 5.44
CA GLY A 26 -37.96 -14.16 5.65
C GLY A 26 -36.98 -15.25 6.09
N CYS A 27 -36.26 -15.05 7.20
CA CYS A 27 -35.76 -16.12 8.05
C CYS A 27 -35.57 -15.59 9.47
N GLY A 28 -36.68 -15.37 10.13
CA GLY A 28 -36.76 -15.29 11.59
C GLY A 28 -36.70 -16.70 12.13
N ASP A 29 -35.54 -17.22 12.36
CA ASP A 29 -35.37 -18.52 13.01
C ASP A 29 -35.61 -18.37 14.50
N LYS A 30 -36.75 -18.90 14.96
CA LYS A 30 -37.01 -19.18 16.37
C LYS A 30 -36.38 -20.54 16.68
N GLY A 31 -35.11 -20.57 16.90
CA GLY A 31 -34.40 -21.73 17.40
C GLY A 31 -33.25 -21.27 18.28
N GLY A 32 -33.37 -21.49 19.59
CA GLY A 32 -32.27 -21.30 20.53
C GLY A 32 -31.12 -22.23 20.17
N GLY A 33 -30.13 -21.70 19.48
CA GLY A 33 -28.85 -22.30 19.22
C GLY A 33 -27.77 -21.29 19.61
N ASN A 34 -26.78 -21.71 20.38
CA ASN A 34 -25.57 -20.98 20.68
C ASN A 34 -25.05 -20.34 19.39
N GLY A 35 -25.26 -19.05 19.22
CA GLY A 35 -24.62 -18.24 18.20
C GLY A 35 -23.14 -18.11 18.58
N GLY A 36 -22.34 -19.11 18.26
CA GLY A 36 -20.90 -18.93 18.17
C GLY A 36 -20.66 -17.88 17.10
N SER A 37 -20.18 -16.70 17.48
CA SER A 37 -19.69 -15.72 16.52
C SER A 37 -18.66 -16.44 15.67
N GLU A 38 -18.86 -16.46 14.36
CA GLU A 38 -17.89 -17.02 13.42
C GLU A 38 -16.54 -16.37 13.68
N LYS A 39 -15.55 -17.17 14.07
CA LYS A 39 -14.23 -16.65 14.42
C LYS A 39 -13.63 -16.04 13.14
N LEU A 40 -13.19 -14.80 13.24
CA LEU A 40 -12.51 -14.13 12.14
C LEU A 40 -11.24 -14.90 11.74
N PRO A 41 -10.78 -14.79 10.50
CA PRO A 41 -9.52 -15.39 10.05
C PRO A 41 -8.29 -14.66 10.61
N PHE A 42 -8.47 -13.82 11.60
CA PHE A 42 -7.41 -13.06 12.29
C PHE A 42 -7.79 -12.76 13.73
N ASP A 43 -6.79 -12.46 14.54
CA ASP A 43 -6.91 -11.84 15.86
C ASP A 43 -6.16 -10.51 15.84
N ARG A 44 -6.72 -9.46 16.40
CA ARG A 44 -6.06 -8.14 16.54
C ARG A 44 -4.99 -8.21 17.62
N ALA A 45 -4.04 -7.28 17.63
CA ALA A 45 -2.98 -7.24 18.63
C ALA A 45 -3.53 -7.22 20.08
N SER A 46 -4.64 -6.50 20.32
CA SER A 46 -5.35 -6.45 21.61
C SER A 46 -6.06 -7.75 22.00
N GLU A 47 -6.26 -8.67 21.06
CA GLU A 47 -6.95 -9.95 21.23
C GLU A 47 -5.96 -11.12 21.29
N SER A 48 -4.70 -10.89 20.89
CA SER A 48 -3.64 -11.88 20.83
C SER A 48 -2.89 -12.00 22.15
N ALA A 49 -2.52 -13.21 22.53
CA ALA A 49 -1.84 -13.49 23.81
C ALA A 49 -0.39 -12.93 23.85
N ASP A 50 0.26 -12.80 22.70
CA ASP A 50 1.61 -12.29 22.58
C ASP A 50 1.68 -10.78 22.27
N GLY A 51 0.51 -10.15 22.07
CA GLY A 51 0.38 -8.72 21.80
C GLY A 51 0.62 -8.33 20.32
N TYR A 52 0.78 -9.32 19.43
CA TYR A 52 0.91 -9.08 17.98
C TYR A 52 -0.36 -9.51 17.25
N ALA A 53 -0.78 -8.76 16.25
CA ALA A 53 -1.87 -9.19 15.39
C ALA A 53 -1.51 -10.53 14.73
N THR A 54 -2.53 -11.37 14.53
CA THR A 54 -2.32 -12.71 13.97
C THR A 54 -3.31 -12.95 12.83
N VAL A 55 -2.81 -13.45 11.70
CA VAL A 55 -3.60 -13.94 10.58
C VAL A 55 -3.40 -15.44 10.41
N TYR A 56 -4.44 -16.15 9.95
CA TYR A 56 -4.41 -17.60 9.90
C TYR A 56 -4.41 -18.12 8.47
N ILE A 57 -3.47 -19.04 8.18
CA ILE A 57 -3.39 -19.73 6.89
C ILE A 57 -4.66 -20.57 6.70
N PRO A 58 -5.37 -20.46 5.56
CA PRO A 58 -6.50 -21.33 5.22
C PRO A 58 -6.11 -22.81 5.19
N ASP A 59 -7.06 -23.71 5.53
CA ASP A 59 -6.77 -25.16 5.57
C ASP A 59 -6.59 -25.78 4.20
N ASP A 60 -7.18 -25.18 3.17
CA ASP A 60 -7.33 -25.73 1.81
C ASP A 60 -6.37 -25.14 0.78
N ARG A 61 -5.66 -24.05 1.14
CA ARG A 61 -4.75 -23.35 0.22
C ARG A 61 -3.63 -22.62 0.95
N ASP A 62 -2.68 -22.10 0.22
CA ASP A 62 -1.62 -21.22 0.72
C ASP A 62 -2.17 -19.85 1.10
N PHE A 63 -1.48 -19.18 2.00
CA PHE A 63 -1.79 -17.83 2.45
C PHE A 63 -1.34 -16.81 1.41
N LYS A 64 -2.20 -15.87 1.07
CA LYS A 64 -1.93 -14.86 0.06
C LYS A 64 -1.92 -13.46 0.66
N ILE A 65 -0.82 -12.75 0.50
CA ILE A 65 -0.70 -11.33 0.79
C ILE A 65 -0.72 -10.56 -0.54
N LEU A 66 -1.51 -9.51 -0.61
CA LEU A 66 -1.43 -8.50 -1.68
C LEU A 66 -0.77 -7.26 -1.12
N VAL A 67 0.39 -6.90 -1.66
CA VAL A 67 1.10 -5.67 -1.33
C VAL A 67 0.73 -4.61 -2.36
N LEU A 68 0.14 -3.53 -1.90
CA LEU A 68 -0.14 -2.32 -2.67
C LEU A 68 0.90 -1.27 -2.31
N SER A 69 1.30 -0.47 -3.27
CA SER A 69 2.33 0.55 -3.08
C SER A 69 1.88 1.89 -3.64
N ASP A 70 2.19 2.95 -2.91
CA ASP A 70 2.04 4.33 -3.39
C ASP A 70 0.66 4.64 -4.01
N PRO A 71 -0.47 4.38 -3.32
CA PRO A 71 -1.78 4.80 -3.83
C PRO A 71 -1.87 6.30 -4.03
N GLN A 72 -1.19 7.08 -3.21
CA GLN A 72 -0.98 8.53 -3.28
C GLN A 72 -2.25 9.33 -3.61
N ILE A 73 -3.26 9.21 -2.77
CA ILE A 73 -4.45 10.04 -2.86
C ILE A 73 -4.06 11.50 -2.72
N ASP A 74 -4.36 12.31 -3.74
CA ASP A 74 -4.08 13.73 -3.72
C ASP A 74 -5.09 14.47 -2.82
N THR A 75 -4.61 14.95 -1.70
CA THR A 75 -5.41 15.69 -0.71
C THR A 75 -5.25 17.20 -0.86
N SER A 76 -4.30 17.64 -1.70
CA SER A 76 -4.08 19.05 -1.92
C SER A 76 -5.04 19.59 -2.96
N GLN A 77 -5.65 20.75 -2.67
CA GLN A 77 -6.45 21.45 -3.69
C GLN A 77 -5.60 21.98 -4.86
N LYS A 78 -4.29 21.80 -4.82
CA LYS A 78 -3.36 22.28 -5.84
C LYS A 78 -3.41 21.42 -7.12
N TYR A 79 -3.76 20.13 -7.00
CA TYR A 79 -3.75 19.14 -8.09
C TYR A 79 -5.15 18.82 -8.67
N THR A 80 -6.10 19.69 -8.48
CA THR A 80 -7.54 19.44 -8.57
C THR A 80 -8.09 18.97 -9.91
N LEU A 81 -7.37 19.08 -11.02
CA LEU A 81 -7.91 18.61 -12.31
C LEU A 81 -7.57 17.15 -12.60
N VAL A 82 -6.36 16.73 -12.29
CA VAL A 82 -5.91 15.35 -12.49
C VAL A 82 -6.07 14.55 -11.20
N GLY A 83 -5.74 15.15 -10.06
CA GLY A 83 -5.80 14.50 -8.75
C GLY A 83 -7.20 14.05 -8.35
N SER A 84 -8.23 14.89 -8.51
CA SER A 84 -9.59 14.51 -8.10
C SER A 84 -10.17 13.36 -8.94
N LEU A 85 -9.85 13.30 -10.24
CA LEU A 85 -10.23 12.17 -11.09
C LEU A 85 -9.46 10.91 -10.72
N GLY A 86 -8.19 11.07 -10.32
CA GLY A 86 -7.35 9.97 -9.90
C GLY A 86 -7.72 9.39 -8.54
N ASN A 87 -8.15 10.22 -7.59
CA ASN A 87 -8.50 9.79 -6.24
C ASN A 87 -9.65 8.79 -6.22
N ASP A 88 -10.79 9.14 -6.83
CA ASP A 88 -11.94 8.25 -6.86
C ASP A 88 -11.62 6.95 -7.59
N LYS A 89 -10.89 7.04 -8.72
CA LYS A 89 -10.43 5.86 -9.44
C LYS A 89 -9.48 4.99 -8.61
N THR A 90 -8.59 5.58 -7.82
CA THR A 90 -7.69 4.83 -6.95
C THR A 90 -8.47 4.02 -5.91
N TYR A 91 -9.45 4.62 -5.25
CA TYR A 91 -10.26 3.91 -4.26
C TYR A 91 -11.12 2.80 -4.88
N GLU A 92 -11.80 3.09 -6.00
CA GLU A 92 -12.57 2.09 -6.74
C GLU A 92 -11.68 0.95 -7.24
N PHE A 93 -10.50 1.29 -7.75
CA PHE A 93 -9.51 0.33 -8.19
C PHE A 93 -9.05 -0.58 -7.06
N ILE A 94 -8.68 -0.03 -5.90
CA ILE A 94 -8.25 -0.82 -4.74
C ILE A 94 -9.35 -1.81 -4.35
N GLU A 95 -10.60 -1.37 -4.26
CA GLU A 95 -11.73 -2.24 -3.92
C GLU A 95 -11.90 -3.38 -4.91
N ASP A 96 -11.95 -3.07 -6.21
CA ASP A 96 -12.15 -4.05 -7.27
C ASP A 96 -10.93 -4.99 -7.43
N PHE A 97 -9.72 -4.44 -7.37
CA PHE A 97 -8.49 -5.21 -7.53
C PHE A 97 -8.25 -6.17 -6.36
N VAL A 98 -8.48 -5.72 -5.13
CA VAL A 98 -8.44 -6.59 -3.94
C VAL A 98 -9.51 -7.69 -4.06
N GLY A 99 -10.73 -7.33 -4.50
CA GLY A 99 -11.79 -8.30 -4.75
C GLY A 99 -11.40 -9.35 -5.80
N GLN A 100 -10.75 -8.93 -6.90
CA GLN A 100 -10.28 -9.81 -7.95
C GLN A 100 -9.12 -10.72 -7.50
N CYS A 101 -8.16 -10.17 -6.74
CA CYS A 101 -7.00 -10.92 -6.25
C CYS A 101 -7.37 -11.87 -5.10
N ALA A 102 -8.43 -11.56 -4.34
CA ALA A 102 -8.92 -12.33 -3.19
C ALA A 102 -7.77 -12.73 -2.21
N PRO A 103 -7.03 -11.75 -1.64
CA PRO A 103 -5.97 -12.01 -0.68
C PRO A 103 -6.53 -12.34 0.71
N ASP A 104 -5.70 -12.95 1.54
CA ASP A 104 -5.96 -13.17 2.97
C ASP A 104 -5.54 -11.97 3.82
N LEU A 105 -4.60 -11.17 3.32
CA LEU A 105 -4.11 -9.94 3.93
C LEU A 105 -3.73 -8.94 2.85
N VAL A 106 -4.06 -7.68 3.05
CA VAL A 106 -3.53 -6.57 2.26
C VAL A 106 -2.53 -5.78 3.09
N VAL A 107 -1.36 -5.49 2.50
CA VAL A 107 -0.37 -4.56 3.05
C VAL A 107 -0.27 -3.37 2.10
N ILE A 108 -0.59 -2.16 2.56
CA ILE A 108 -0.31 -0.93 1.81
C ILE A 108 1.03 -0.40 2.31
N ASN A 109 2.05 -0.49 1.45
CA ASN A 109 3.43 -0.23 1.85
C ASN A 109 3.81 1.25 1.72
N GLY A 110 3.02 2.14 2.35
CA GLY A 110 3.29 3.56 2.47
C GLY A 110 2.74 4.43 1.34
N ASP A 111 2.81 5.73 1.56
CA ASP A 111 2.30 6.79 0.67
C ASP A 111 0.83 6.57 0.28
N LEU A 112 -0.02 6.35 1.30
CA LEU A 112 -1.46 6.22 1.10
C LEU A 112 -2.05 7.51 0.55
N VAL A 113 -1.52 8.65 1.01
CA VAL A 113 -1.89 9.97 0.57
C VAL A 113 -0.67 10.76 0.12
N MET A 114 -0.88 11.77 -0.70
CA MET A 114 0.14 12.76 -1.04
C MET A 114 -0.25 14.08 -0.42
N ASN A 115 0.37 14.43 0.70
CA ASN A 115 -0.07 15.60 1.43
C ASN A 115 1.04 16.36 2.16
N ASP A 116 0.74 17.63 2.44
CA ASP A 116 1.57 18.53 3.22
C ASP A 116 1.24 18.49 4.74
N THR A 117 0.06 17.97 5.14
CA THR A 117 -0.34 17.86 6.55
C THR A 117 -1.31 16.71 6.82
N LEU A 118 -1.12 15.95 7.89
CA LEU A 118 -2.01 14.87 8.28
C LEU A 118 -3.43 15.35 8.62
N ALA A 119 -3.56 16.57 9.12
CA ALA A 119 -4.85 17.18 9.41
C ALA A 119 -5.81 17.18 8.21
N THR A 120 -5.30 17.52 7.04
CA THR A 120 -6.09 17.53 5.80
C THR A 120 -6.22 16.14 5.17
N SER A 121 -5.41 15.17 5.59
CA SER A 121 -5.38 13.80 5.05
C SER A 121 -6.32 12.83 5.78
N ALA A 122 -6.65 13.08 7.04
CA ALA A 122 -7.41 12.15 7.86
C ALA A 122 -8.70 11.62 7.20
N PRO A 123 -9.54 12.45 6.53
CA PRO A 123 -10.74 11.95 5.84
C PRO A 123 -10.42 10.96 4.72
N TYR A 124 -9.29 11.12 4.06
CA TYR A 124 -8.85 10.23 2.98
C TYR A 124 -8.35 8.90 3.53
N PHE A 125 -7.64 8.92 4.66
CA PHE A 125 -7.29 7.69 5.37
C PHE A 125 -8.52 6.91 5.83
N LYS A 126 -9.54 7.58 6.40
CA LYS A 126 -10.80 6.96 6.84
C LYS A 126 -11.45 6.16 5.71
N ARG A 127 -11.40 6.65 4.48
CA ARG A 127 -12.00 5.98 3.32
C ARG A 127 -11.37 4.61 3.04
N TYR A 128 -10.08 4.42 3.29
CA TYR A 128 -9.48 3.08 3.23
C TYR A 128 -10.10 2.14 4.27
N GLY A 129 -10.25 2.58 5.51
CA GLY A 129 -10.89 1.78 6.55
C GLY A 129 -12.31 1.37 6.19
N GLU A 130 -13.11 2.27 5.62
CA GLU A 130 -14.47 2.01 5.14
C GLU A 130 -14.49 0.97 4.01
N ILE A 131 -13.56 1.04 3.07
CA ILE A 131 -13.43 0.09 1.97
C ILE A 131 -13.14 -1.31 2.53
N PHE A 132 -12.08 -1.46 3.32
CA PHE A 132 -11.66 -2.75 3.82
C PHE A 132 -12.66 -3.39 4.79
N ASP A 133 -13.36 -2.60 5.60
CA ASP A 133 -14.45 -3.11 6.44
C ASP A 133 -15.66 -3.56 5.60
N ARG A 134 -15.95 -2.88 4.47
CA ARG A 134 -17.00 -3.28 3.54
C ARG A 134 -16.69 -4.58 2.81
N ILE A 135 -15.46 -4.73 2.29
CA ILE A 135 -15.04 -5.95 1.58
C ILE A 135 -14.60 -7.07 2.51
N LYS A 136 -14.44 -6.79 3.80
CA LYS A 136 -14.11 -7.75 4.87
C LYS A 136 -12.78 -8.48 4.65
N VAL A 137 -11.78 -7.76 4.18
CA VAL A 137 -10.42 -8.26 4.00
C VAL A 137 -9.53 -7.63 5.07
N PRO A 138 -8.81 -8.41 5.89
CA PRO A 138 -7.84 -7.86 6.84
C PRO A 138 -6.75 -7.10 6.09
N TRP A 139 -6.36 -5.96 6.64
CA TRP A 139 -5.35 -5.13 6.04
C TRP A 139 -4.52 -4.39 7.08
N THR A 140 -3.37 -3.95 6.66
CA THR A 140 -2.49 -3.07 7.41
C THR A 140 -1.74 -2.15 6.45
N PHE A 141 -1.00 -1.19 7.00
CA PHE A 141 -0.17 -0.30 6.21
C PHE A 141 1.07 0.16 6.96
N THR A 142 2.05 0.66 6.24
CA THR A 142 3.14 1.48 6.75
C THR A 142 2.88 2.93 6.40
N PHE A 143 3.43 3.88 7.16
CA PHE A 143 3.45 5.26 6.70
C PHE A 143 4.63 5.46 5.74
N GLY A 144 4.38 6.15 4.63
CA GLY A 144 5.40 6.65 3.73
C GLY A 144 5.84 8.08 4.08
N ASN A 145 6.70 8.65 3.23
CA ASN A 145 7.22 10.00 3.46
C ASN A 145 6.21 11.11 3.13
N HIS A 146 5.14 10.79 2.38
CA HIS A 146 4.05 11.71 2.10
C HIS A 146 2.87 11.60 3.07
N ASP A 147 2.80 10.57 3.89
CA ASP A 147 1.69 10.37 4.81
C ASP A 147 1.72 11.33 6.01
N LEU A 148 2.82 12.05 6.21
CA LEU A 148 3.01 12.98 7.31
C LEU A 148 3.93 14.14 6.99
N ASP A 149 3.77 14.72 5.83
CA ASP A 149 4.49 15.95 5.50
C ASP A 149 3.88 17.13 6.27
N GLY A 150 4.32 17.38 7.50
CA GLY A 150 3.85 18.52 8.29
C GLY A 150 4.43 18.62 9.70
N THR A 151 4.32 19.81 10.31
CA THR A 151 4.80 20.06 11.65
C THR A 151 3.84 19.51 12.70
N TYR A 152 4.35 18.68 13.59
CA TYR A 152 3.65 18.22 14.79
C TYR A 152 3.26 19.39 15.68
N THR A 153 2.02 19.39 16.15
CA THR A 153 1.60 20.19 17.32
C THR A 153 1.00 19.24 18.36
N ASP A 154 1.36 19.45 19.63
CA ASP A 154 1.01 18.57 20.76
C ASP A 154 -0.43 18.73 21.27
N GLU A 155 -1.36 19.28 20.47
CA GLU A 155 -2.74 19.46 20.91
C GLU A 155 -3.61 18.27 20.47
N GLU A 156 -4.64 17.95 21.24
CA GLU A 156 -5.52 16.79 21.00
C GLU A 156 -6.21 16.87 19.62
N ALA A 157 -6.04 15.82 18.83
CA ALA A 157 -6.66 15.71 17.52
C ALA A 157 -8.10 15.20 17.64
N ASP A 158 -9.03 15.92 17.05
CA ASP A 158 -10.41 15.45 16.88
C ASP A 158 -10.58 14.83 15.50
N MET A 159 -10.54 13.50 15.44
CA MET A 159 -10.70 12.76 14.18
C MET A 159 -12.13 12.82 13.61
N GLU A 160 -13.11 13.25 14.39
CA GLU A 160 -14.48 13.48 13.94
C GLU A 160 -14.63 14.82 13.21
N ASP A 161 -13.73 15.78 13.48
CA ASP A 161 -13.68 17.07 12.79
C ASP A 161 -12.86 16.95 11.50
N PRO A 162 -13.46 17.16 10.32
CA PRO A 162 -12.73 17.16 9.06
C PRO A 162 -11.67 18.28 8.95
N ASP A 163 -11.75 19.31 9.78
CA ASP A 163 -10.77 20.39 9.91
C ASP A 163 -9.83 20.16 11.12
N CYS A 164 -9.72 18.92 11.60
CA CYS A 164 -8.87 18.52 12.71
C CYS A 164 -7.42 18.95 12.48
N GLY A 165 -7.05 20.13 12.96
CA GLY A 165 -5.74 20.76 12.73
C GLY A 165 -4.54 20.02 13.31
N GLN A 166 -4.70 18.83 13.93
CA GLN A 166 -3.68 18.25 14.80
C GLN A 166 -3.67 16.72 14.85
N CYS A 167 -3.94 16.04 13.74
CA CYS A 167 -3.87 14.59 13.66
C CYS A 167 -2.42 14.11 13.62
N THR A 168 -2.00 13.29 14.59
CA THR A 168 -0.71 12.60 14.59
C THR A 168 -0.85 11.17 14.05
N LYS A 169 0.26 10.50 13.70
CA LYS A 169 0.26 9.06 13.36
C LYS A 169 -0.43 8.23 14.44
N GLN A 170 -0.11 8.49 15.71
CA GLN A 170 -0.68 7.73 16.81
C GLN A 170 -2.19 7.94 16.94
N THR A 171 -2.68 9.19 16.85
CA THR A 171 -4.12 9.46 16.93
C THR A 171 -4.88 8.83 15.74
N LEU A 172 -4.28 8.81 14.56
CA LEU A 172 -4.84 8.11 13.41
C LEU A 172 -4.92 6.59 13.65
N ILE A 173 -3.85 5.98 14.17
CA ILE A 173 -3.81 4.56 14.52
C ILE A 173 -4.88 4.22 15.57
N ASP A 174 -4.98 5.03 16.62
CA ASP A 174 -5.99 4.86 17.68
C ASP A 174 -7.40 4.94 17.12
N TYR A 175 -7.65 5.89 16.22
CA TYR A 175 -8.92 6.01 15.52
C TYR A 175 -9.23 4.76 14.68
N PHE A 176 -8.25 4.25 13.91
CA PHE A 176 -8.42 3.03 13.12
C PHE A 176 -8.72 1.83 14.02
N ASN A 177 -8.00 1.69 15.11
CA ASN A 177 -8.21 0.62 16.06
C ASN A 177 -9.58 0.66 16.74
N ALA A 178 -10.14 1.85 16.94
CA ALA A 178 -11.46 2.01 17.54
C ALA A 178 -12.62 1.79 16.55
N ASN A 179 -12.44 2.15 15.27
CA ASN A 179 -13.53 2.29 14.32
C ASN A 179 -13.55 1.25 13.20
N TYR A 180 -12.40 0.64 12.85
CA TYR A 180 -12.32 -0.30 11.73
C TYR A 180 -11.89 -1.70 12.17
N LYS A 181 -12.78 -2.64 11.94
CA LYS A 181 -12.61 -4.01 12.44
C LYS A 181 -11.51 -4.78 11.73
N TYR A 182 -11.35 -4.55 10.42
CA TYR A 182 -10.42 -5.29 9.57
C TYR A 182 -9.03 -4.65 9.46
N CYS A 183 -8.81 -3.49 10.09
CA CYS A 183 -7.51 -2.86 10.16
C CYS A 183 -6.66 -3.49 11.27
N LEU A 184 -5.45 -3.92 10.93
CA LEU A 184 -4.51 -4.57 11.85
C LEU A 184 -3.32 -3.69 12.24
N ILE A 185 -3.32 -2.41 11.82
CA ILE A 185 -2.24 -1.49 12.20
C ILE A 185 -2.17 -1.35 13.73
N ASN A 186 -0.97 -1.27 14.23
CA ASN A 186 -0.71 -1.07 15.65
C ASN A 186 0.59 -0.28 15.84
N THR A 187 0.86 0.15 17.04
CA THR A 187 2.15 0.68 17.47
C THR A 187 2.70 -0.22 18.55
N ASP A 188 3.85 -0.83 18.31
CA ASP A 188 4.60 -1.51 19.36
C ASP A 188 5.35 -0.46 20.18
N SER A 189 4.90 -0.24 21.40
CA SER A 189 5.47 0.76 22.31
C SER A 189 6.90 0.46 22.74
N SER A 190 7.45 -0.72 22.40
CA SER A 190 8.86 -1.03 22.63
C SER A 190 9.78 -0.43 21.57
N CYS A 191 9.24 0.06 20.45
CA CYS A 191 9.98 0.86 19.48
C CYS A 191 9.93 2.34 19.91
N GLU A 192 11.09 2.91 20.22
CA GLU A 192 11.18 4.31 20.72
C GLU A 192 11.02 5.35 19.60
N ASP A 193 11.24 4.95 18.35
CA ASP A 193 11.18 5.86 17.20
C ASP A 193 9.91 5.63 16.37
N GLY A 194 9.11 6.67 16.16
CA GLY A 194 7.96 6.67 15.27
C GLY A 194 6.69 6.05 15.88
N ALA A 195 5.64 5.98 15.08
CA ALA A 195 4.38 5.33 15.40
C ALA A 195 3.94 4.44 14.24
N GLY A 196 3.32 3.30 14.52
CA GLY A 196 2.93 2.35 13.49
C GLY A 196 3.99 1.29 13.16
N ASN A 197 5.11 1.23 13.92
CA ASN A 197 5.97 0.07 13.88
C ASN A 197 5.26 -1.10 14.56
N HIS A 198 5.05 -2.20 13.83
CA HIS A 198 4.33 -3.35 14.39
C HIS A 198 4.69 -4.66 13.70
N PHE A 199 4.29 -5.76 14.35
CA PHE A 199 4.41 -7.11 13.81
C PHE A 199 3.04 -7.73 13.57
N ILE A 200 2.95 -8.59 12.55
CA ILE A 200 1.80 -9.46 12.29
C ILE A 200 2.31 -10.88 12.14
N ASN A 201 1.76 -11.78 12.94
CA ASN A 201 2.09 -13.20 12.89
C ASN A 201 1.18 -13.92 11.86
N VAL A 202 1.80 -14.74 11.00
CA VAL A 202 1.12 -15.64 10.08
C VAL A 202 1.20 -17.04 10.68
N ARG A 203 0.07 -17.56 11.15
CA ARG A 203 0.00 -18.85 11.87
C ARG A 203 -0.86 -19.86 11.14
N LYS A 204 -0.57 -21.13 11.31
CA LYS A 204 -1.54 -22.20 11.03
C LYS A 204 -2.68 -22.13 12.06
N LYS A 205 -3.83 -22.68 11.74
CA LYS A 205 -4.95 -22.80 12.71
C LYS A 205 -4.59 -23.68 13.92
N SER A 206 -3.56 -24.51 13.82
CA SER A 206 -2.98 -25.26 14.94
C SER A 206 -2.31 -24.36 15.97
N GLY A 207 -2.00 -23.12 15.63
CA GLY A 207 -1.24 -22.16 16.41
C GLY A 207 0.25 -22.09 16.04
N GLU A 208 0.78 -22.97 15.21
CA GLU A 208 2.16 -22.94 14.75
C GLU A 208 2.46 -21.67 13.96
N LEU A 209 3.51 -20.95 14.32
CA LEU A 209 3.98 -19.78 13.59
C LEU A 209 4.72 -20.21 12.33
N VAL A 210 4.35 -19.61 11.19
CA VAL A 210 4.98 -19.87 9.88
C VAL A 210 5.85 -18.69 9.47
N TYR A 211 5.35 -17.48 9.65
CA TYR A 211 6.06 -16.23 9.38
C TYR A 211 5.67 -15.14 10.38
N THR A 212 6.55 -14.16 10.55
CA THR A 212 6.19 -12.88 11.15
C THR A 212 6.52 -11.75 10.18
N LEU A 213 5.60 -10.80 10.03
CA LEU A 213 5.72 -9.65 9.14
C LEU A 213 6.09 -8.46 10.01
N CYS A 214 7.20 -7.79 9.70
CA CYS A 214 7.65 -6.58 10.37
C CYS A 214 7.36 -5.37 9.49
N LEU A 215 6.61 -4.41 10.01
CA LEU A 215 6.24 -3.20 9.30
C LEU A 215 6.88 -1.99 10.00
N PHE A 216 7.69 -1.25 9.25
CA PHE A 216 8.39 -0.06 9.75
C PHE A 216 7.64 1.22 9.40
N ASP A 217 7.56 2.12 10.36
CA ASP A 217 7.19 3.50 10.10
C ASP A 217 8.32 4.23 9.35
N CYS A 218 7.98 4.90 8.26
CA CYS A 218 8.92 5.78 7.57
C CYS A 218 9.10 7.07 8.36
N ILE A 219 10.23 7.18 9.07
CA ILE A 219 10.52 8.34 9.91
C ILE A 219 11.29 9.37 9.11
N TYR A 220 10.67 10.52 8.94
CA TYR A 220 11.29 11.67 8.31
C TYR A 220 11.84 12.64 9.35
N LYS A 221 13.14 12.81 9.39
CA LYS A 221 13.82 13.79 10.30
C LYS A 221 14.35 14.96 9.47
N GLY A 222 13.48 15.94 9.23
CA GLY A 222 13.81 17.32 8.77
C GLY A 222 14.81 17.46 7.61
N GLY A 223 14.51 18.30 6.63
CA GLY A 223 15.40 18.59 5.52
C GLY A 223 14.82 18.13 4.17
N ASN A 224 15.36 17.15 3.51
CA ASN A 224 14.84 16.63 2.25
C ASN A 224 14.18 15.27 2.49
N PRO A 225 12.88 15.10 2.20
CA PRO A 225 12.16 13.83 2.41
C PRO A 225 12.79 12.64 1.70
N ASN A 226 13.64 12.89 0.72
CA ASN A 226 14.24 11.84 -0.07
C ASN A 226 15.54 11.24 0.50
N TYR A 227 16.08 11.76 1.61
CA TYR A 227 17.45 11.42 2.01
C TYR A 227 17.63 10.62 3.31
N ASN A 228 16.64 10.53 4.20
CA ASN A 228 16.87 9.98 5.54
C ASN A 228 15.74 9.06 6.08
N ALA A 229 15.02 8.39 5.21
CA ALA A 229 13.89 7.56 5.66
C ALA A 229 14.21 6.04 5.69
N VAL A 230 15.48 5.68 5.74
CA VAL A 230 15.89 4.31 6.08
C VAL A 230 15.60 4.04 7.56
N PRO A 231 15.35 2.79 7.96
CA PRO A 231 15.10 2.47 9.36
C PRO A 231 16.20 2.99 10.29
N THR A 232 15.80 3.63 11.39
CA THR A 232 16.72 4.17 12.39
C THR A 232 17.38 3.04 13.19
N ALA A 233 18.48 3.32 13.89
CA ALA A 233 19.14 2.35 14.76
C ALA A 233 18.17 1.81 15.83
N ASN A 234 17.27 2.65 16.39
CA ASN A 234 16.26 2.19 17.35
C ASN A 234 15.26 1.23 16.72
N GLN A 235 14.80 1.52 15.50
CA GLN A 235 13.90 0.62 14.76
C GLN A 235 14.59 -0.71 14.42
N VAL A 236 15.86 -0.68 14.01
CA VAL A 236 16.64 -1.88 13.69
C VAL A 236 16.86 -2.73 14.94
N ASN A 237 17.21 -2.13 16.08
CA ASN A 237 17.34 -2.83 17.35
C ASN A 237 16.00 -3.42 17.80
N TRP A 238 14.91 -2.64 17.72
CA TRP A 238 13.57 -3.13 18.02
C TRP A 238 13.19 -4.35 17.16
N TYR A 239 13.46 -4.31 15.86
CA TYR A 239 13.23 -5.43 14.95
C TYR A 239 13.99 -6.69 15.43
N LYS A 240 15.30 -6.56 15.66
CA LYS A 240 16.15 -7.65 16.12
C LYS A 240 15.65 -8.25 17.44
N ASP A 241 15.41 -7.40 18.44
CA ASP A 241 14.99 -7.83 19.77
C ASP A 241 13.63 -8.51 19.74
N THR A 242 12.72 -8.01 18.92
CA THR A 242 11.38 -8.59 18.75
C THR A 242 11.44 -9.95 18.05
N ILE A 243 12.24 -10.11 17.00
CA ILE A 243 12.46 -11.42 16.35
C ILE A 243 13.02 -12.44 17.35
N LEU A 244 14.01 -12.06 18.15
CA LEU A 244 14.57 -12.93 19.18
C LEU A 244 13.52 -13.30 20.24
N LYS A 245 12.75 -12.34 20.70
CA LYS A 245 11.64 -12.55 21.66
C LYS A 245 10.57 -13.50 21.10
N ILE A 246 10.13 -13.31 19.86
CA ILE A 246 9.16 -14.20 19.21
C ILE A 246 9.78 -15.61 19.08
N SER A 247 11.04 -15.71 18.67
CA SER A 247 11.74 -16.99 18.56
C SER A 247 11.85 -17.73 19.91
N ASP A 248 12.15 -17.01 20.98
CA ASP A 248 12.16 -17.57 22.33
C ASP A 248 10.79 -18.07 22.79
N ASN A 249 9.72 -17.40 22.37
CA ASN A 249 8.33 -17.80 22.66
C ASN A 249 7.93 -19.06 21.87
N GLU A 250 8.37 -19.19 20.62
CA GLU A 250 8.01 -20.32 19.76
C GLU A 250 8.85 -21.57 20.02
N PHE A 251 10.17 -21.41 20.20
CA PHE A 251 11.12 -22.54 20.30
C PHE A 251 11.64 -22.78 21.73
N GLY A 252 11.40 -21.85 22.65
CA GLY A 252 11.92 -21.83 23.98
C GLY A 252 13.25 -21.06 24.11
N LYS A 253 13.57 -20.63 25.34
CA LYS A 253 14.77 -19.83 25.59
C LYS A 253 16.07 -20.61 25.42
N ASP A 254 16.01 -21.95 25.49
CA ASP A 254 17.14 -22.86 25.31
C ASP A 254 17.29 -23.30 23.84
N ARG A 255 16.62 -22.59 22.87
CA ARG A 255 16.74 -22.88 21.44
C ARG A 255 18.20 -22.85 20.98
N GLU A 256 18.51 -23.58 19.91
CA GLU A 256 19.82 -23.54 19.30
C GLU A 256 20.16 -22.16 18.75
N GLU A 257 21.47 -21.81 18.78
CA GLU A 257 21.94 -20.58 18.17
C GLU A 257 21.59 -20.58 16.66
N GLY A 258 20.86 -19.56 16.21
CA GLY A 258 20.38 -19.44 14.81
C GLY A 258 19.03 -20.11 14.54
N GLU A 259 18.40 -20.76 15.53
CA GLU A 259 17.02 -21.18 15.43
C GLU A 259 16.10 -19.97 15.67
N VAL A 260 15.67 -19.32 14.60
CA VAL A 260 14.87 -18.11 14.62
C VAL A 260 13.64 -18.25 13.74
N VAL A 261 12.57 -17.54 14.10
CA VAL A 261 11.35 -17.47 13.28
C VAL A 261 11.64 -16.83 11.95
N LYS A 262 10.95 -17.25 10.90
CA LYS A 262 11.04 -16.61 9.57
C LYS A 262 10.31 -15.28 9.57
N SER A 263 10.89 -14.28 8.90
CA SER A 263 10.28 -12.96 8.80
C SER A 263 10.31 -12.38 7.40
N MET A 264 9.45 -11.39 7.18
CA MET A 264 9.48 -10.47 6.04
C MET A 264 9.41 -9.05 6.55
N ILE A 265 10.11 -8.13 5.90
CA ILE A 265 10.17 -6.72 6.27
C ILE A 265 9.43 -5.89 5.21
N PHE A 266 8.60 -4.96 5.66
CA PHE A 266 7.93 -3.94 4.86
C PHE A 266 8.39 -2.57 5.33
N ASN A 267 9.02 -1.82 4.44
CA ASN A 267 9.44 -0.45 4.66
C ASN A 267 9.18 0.35 3.39
N HIS A 268 8.71 1.58 3.53
CA HIS A 268 8.34 2.37 2.36
C HIS A 268 9.55 2.79 1.54
N VAL A 269 10.52 3.44 2.17
CA VAL A 269 11.68 4.00 1.45
C VAL A 269 12.77 2.95 1.28
N GLY A 270 13.27 2.82 0.05
CA GLY A 270 14.31 1.85 -0.29
C GLY A 270 15.62 2.07 0.46
N ILE A 271 16.37 0.98 0.67
CA ILE A 271 17.74 0.97 1.22
C ILE A 271 18.77 0.85 0.10
N PRO A 272 20.04 1.23 0.32
CA PRO A 272 21.09 1.22 -0.71
C PRO A 272 21.25 -0.11 -1.43
N GLU A 273 21.07 -1.22 -0.75
CA GLU A 273 21.25 -2.58 -1.26
C GLU A 273 20.33 -2.91 -2.43
N PHE A 274 19.17 -2.27 -2.54
CA PHE A 274 18.27 -2.47 -3.70
C PHE A 274 18.93 -2.12 -5.02
N LYS A 275 19.72 -1.04 -5.05
CA LYS A 275 20.48 -0.65 -6.24
C LYS A 275 21.56 -1.66 -6.58
N GLU A 276 22.31 -2.09 -5.59
CA GLU A 276 23.38 -3.07 -5.78
C GLU A 276 22.84 -4.41 -6.24
N ALA A 277 21.77 -4.87 -5.61
CA ALA A 277 21.07 -6.11 -5.92
C ALA A 277 20.58 -6.10 -7.40
N TRP A 278 19.90 -5.03 -7.80
CA TRP A 278 19.47 -4.87 -9.18
C TRP A 278 20.64 -4.91 -10.15
N GLN A 279 21.71 -4.14 -9.89
CA GLN A 279 22.87 -4.08 -10.78
C GLN A 279 23.52 -5.47 -10.96
N LYS A 280 23.61 -6.27 -9.91
CA LYS A 280 24.14 -7.63 -9.96
C LYS A 280 23.20 -8.59 -10.69
N ALA A 281 21.92 -8.58 -10.35
CA ALA A 281 20.93 -9.49 -10.93
C ALA A 281 20.65 -9.18 -12.41
N TRP A 282 20.55 -7.90 -12.77
CA TRP A 282 20.29 -7.44 -14.13
C TRP A 282 21.51 -7.49 -15.06
N ASN A 283 22.70 -7.36 -14.51
CA ASN A 283 24.00 -7.51 -15.18
C ASN A 283 24.06 -6.86 -16.61
N ASN A 284 23.74 -5.57 -16.68
CA ASN A 284 23.74 -4.80 -17.94
C ASN A 284 22.87 -5.42 -19.06
N GLY A 285 21.70 -5.96 -18.73
CA GLY A 285 20.76 -6.54 -19.68
C GLY A 285 20.98 -8.02 -19.98
N ASN A 286 21.79 -8.69 -19.14
CA ASN A 286 21.99 -10.13 -19.15
C ASN A 286 21.60 -10.70 -17.78
N PRO A 287 20.31 -10.85 -17.50
CA PRO A 287 19.84 -11.23 -16.18
C PRO A 287 20.43 -12.56 -15.71
N THR A 288 20.80 -12.59 -14.43
CA THR A 288 21.30 -13.79 -13.75
C THR A 288 20.13 -14.60 -13.20
N GLU A 289 20.43 -15.75 -12.56
CA GLU A 289 19.43 -16.55 -11.85
C GLU A 289 18.78 -15.82 -10.65
N ASP A 290 19.44 -14.77 -10.14
CA ASP A 290 18.93 -13.95 -9.05
C ASP A 290 17.83 -12.97 -9.49
N TYR A 291 17.65 -12.75 -10.79
CA TYR A 291 16.61 -11.89 -11.33
C TYR A 291 15.30 -12.68 -11.51
N HIS A 292 14.20 -12.16 -10.97
CA HIS A 292 12.88 -12.77 -11.11
C HIS A 292 11.97 -12.02 -12.06
N TYR A 293 11.79 -10.71 -11.85
CA TYR A 293 10.96 -9.87 -12.72
C TYR A 293 11.24 -8.37 -12.52
N GLY A 294 10.68 -7.57 -13.40
CA GLY A 294 10.46 -6.15 -13.22
C GLY A 294 11.49 -5.24 -13.85
N HIS A 295 11.49 -4.00 -13.41
CA HIS A 295 12.26 -2.93 -14.02
C HIS A 295 12.85 -2.01 -12.95
N TRP A 296 14.06 -1.52 -13.24
CA TRP A 296 14.68 -0.42 -12.54
C TRP A 296 14.79 0.77 -13.49
N PHE A 297 14.17 1.86 -13.11
CA PHE A 297 14.39 3.15 -13.74
C PHE A 297 15.48 3.90 -12.99
N GLU A 298 16.57 4.25 -13.66
CA GLU A 298 17.64 5.04 -13.07
C GLU A 298 17.16 6.47 -12.76
N GLY A 299 16.46 6.61 -11.63
CA GLY A 299 16.27 7.88 -10.98
C GLY A 299 17.47 8.21 -10.10
N ASN A 300 17.42 9.35 -9.45
CA ASN A 300 18.45 9.79 -8.50
C ASN A 300 18.34 8.99 -7.19
N TYR A 301 18.63 7.68 -7.24
CA TYR A 301 18.59 6.81 -6.08
C TYR A 301 19.84 7.04 -5.22
N SER A 302 19.75 8.02 -4.32
CA SER A 302 20.84 8.44 -3.44
C SER A 302 20.59 8.08 -1.98
N LYS A 303 19.97 6.90 -1.74
CA LYS A 303 19.71 6.43 -0.38
C LYS A 303 21.02 6.02 0.28
N ASN A 304 21.18 6.36 1.53
CA ASN A 304 22.31 5.97 2.35
C ASN A 304 21.90 5.91 3.82
N TYR A 305 22.67 5.19 4.61
CA TYR A 305 22.45 5.06 6.05
C TYR A 305 23.04 6.21 6.86
N GLY A 306 23.64 7.23 6.22
CA GLY A 306 24.38 8.28 6.92
C GLY A 306 25.60 7.73 7.66
N ASP A 307 25.72 8.12 8.93
CA ASP A 307 26.83 7.70 9.80
C ASP A 307 26.54 6.39 10.59
N MET A 308 25.45 5.68 10.24
CA MET A 308 25.08 4.43 10.92
C MET A 308 26.14 3.34 10.66
N PRO A 309 26.72 2.70 11.70
CA PRO A 309 27.63 1.59 11.53
C PRO A 309 27.06 0.48 10.65
N GLU A 310 27.89 -0.16 9.83
CA GLU A 310 27.43 -1.19 8.88
C GLU A 310 26.70 -2.35 9.56
N ASP A 311 27.15 -2.78 10.72
CA ASP A 311 26.56 -3.87 11.51
C ASP A 311 25.26 -3.49 12.23
N GLU A 312 24.90 -2.20 12.22
CA GLU A 312 23.62 -1.69 12.74
C GLU A 312 22.62 -1.39 11.61
N GLN A 313 23.02 -1.50 10.34
CA GLN A 313 22.14 -1.26 9.20
C GLN A 313 21.15 -2.42 9.03
N ILE A 314 19.93 -2.10 8.63
CA ILE A 314 18.82 -3.09 8.60
C ILE A 314 19.15 -4.31 7.74
N PHE A 315 19.80 -4.14 6.58
CA PHE A 315 20.14 -5.27 5.72
C PHE A 315 21.18 -6.18 6.38
N ALA A 316 22.23 -5.63 6.98
CA ALA A 316 23.26 -6.38 7.68
C ALA A 316 22.67 -7.14 8.88
N VAL A 317 21.82 -6.50 9.68
CA VAL A 317 21.13 -7.12 10.81
C VAL A 317 20.19 -8.24 10.34
N ALA A 318 19.38 -8.01 9.32
CA ALA A 318 18.47 -8.99 8.73
C ALA A 318 19.21 -10.25 8.23
N LYS A 319 20.32 -10.05 7.51
CA LYS A 319 21.19 -11.11 7.00
C LYS A 319 21.84 -11.90 8.13
N ASN A 320 22.41 -11.21 9.14
CA ASN A 320 23.10 -11.84 10.24
C ASN A 320 22.13 -12.63 11.14
N LEU A 321 20.91 -12.13 11.34
CA LEU A 321 19.89 -12.79 12.14
C LEU A 321 19.33 -14.06 11.46
N LYS A 322 19.42 -14.16 10.13
CA LYS A 322 18.93 -15.29 9.32
C LYS A 322 17.42 -15.55 9.43
N SER A 323 16.69 -14.59 9.92
CA SER A 323 15.24 -14.61 10.05
C SER A 323 14.56 -14.11 8.77
N THR A 324 15.06 -13.01 8.20
CA THR A 324 14.45 -12.31 7.08
C THR A 324 14.64 -13.08 5.79
N THR A 325 13.54 -13.37 5.11
CA THR A 325 13.53 -14.03 3.80
C THR A 325 13.23 -13.07 2.66
N ALA A 326 12.52 -11.98 2.94
CA ALA A 326 12.19 -10.94 1.94
C ALA A 326 12.10 -9.55 2.58
N ILE A 327 12.45 -8.53 1.80
CA ILE A 327 12.30 -7.12 2.15
C ILE A 327 11.52 -6.44 1.02
N PHE A 328 10.42 -5.76 1.37
CA PHE A 328 9.55 -5.03 0.45
C PHE A 328 9.76 -3.55 0.64
N MET A 329 9.95 -2.85 -0.47
CA MET A 329 10.08 -1.39 -0.52
C MET A 329 9.33 -0.82 -1.71
N CYS A 330 9.09 0.50 -1.72
CA CYS A 330 8.41 1.23 -2.79
C CYS A 330 8.93 2.67 -2.88
N HIS A 331 8.10 3.72 -2.91
CA HIS A 331 8.51 5.13 -2.96
C HIS A 331 8.95 5.63 -4.35
N HIS A 332 9.64 4.82 -5.16
CA HIS A 332 9.98 5.18 -6.53
C HIS A 332 9.02 4.48 -7.49
N HIS A 333 7.96 5.17 -7.89
CA HIS A 333 6.82 4.63 -8.62
C HIS A 333 7.17 4.00 -9.98
N ASP A 334 8.35 4.34 -10.51
CA ASP A 334 8.86 3.79 -11.77
C ASP A 334 9.57 2.46 -11.62
N ASN A 335 9.88 2.04 -10.39
CA ASN A 335 10.56 0.79 -10.10
C ASN A 335 9.56 -0.28 -9.67
N ASP A 336 9.74 -1.47 -10.20
CA ASP A 336 8.93 -2.64 -9.86
C ASP A 336 9.74 -3.90 -10.17
N PHE A 337 10.47 -4.42 -9.22
CA PHE A 337 11.31 -5.59 -9.47
C PHE A 337 11.42 -6.50 -8.26
N SER A 338 11.82 -7.74 -8.53
CA SER A 338 12.18 -8.70 -7.49
C SER A 338 13.46 -9.44 -7.87
N VAL A 339 14.42 -9.45 -6.95
CA VAL A 339 15.73 -10.07 -7.13
C VAL A 339 16.17 -10.76 -5.83
N ASP A 340 16.96 -11.82 -5.95
CA ASP A 340 17.65 -12.40 -4.81
C ASP A 340 18.98 -11.70 -4.57
N TYR A 341 19.27 -11.37 -3.33
CA TYR A 341 20.52 -10.72 -2.95
C TYR A 341 21.01 -11.22 -1.59
N GLU A 342 22.14 -11.89 -1.59
CA GLU A 342 22.80 -12.41 -0.39
C GLU A 342 21.88 -13.26 0.54
N GLY A 343 20.95 -14.01 -0.07
CA GLY A 343 20.03 -14.90 0.62
C GLY A 343 18.71 -14.26 1.05
N ILE A 344 18.47 -12.99 0.70
CA ILE A 344 17.23 -12.27 0.94
C ILE A 344 16.62 -11.84 -0.39
N ARG A 345 15.29 -12.05 -0.57
CA ARG A 345 14.55 -11.54 -1.70
C ARG A 345 14.28 -10.04 -1.51
N LEU A 346 14.79 -9.19 -2.39
CA LEU A 346 14.52 -7.76 -2.40
C LEU A 346 13.47 -7.45 -3.46
N THR A 347 12.36 -6.88 -3.02
CA THR A 347 11.20 -6.62 -3.89
C THR A 347 10.79 -5.16 -3.82
N PHE A 348 10.83 -4.50 -4.97
CA PHE A 348 10.28 -3.17 -5.14
C PHE A 348 8.80 -3.30 -5.55
N GLY A 349 7.90 -2.68 -4.77
CA GLY A 349 6.46 -2.85 -4.93
C GLY A 349 5.91 -2.20 -6.20
N GLN A 350 4.89 -2.84 -6.76
CA GLN A 350 4.15 -2.34 -7.91
C GLN A 350 3.28 -1.15 -7.52
N HIS A 351 3.40 -0.04 -8.26
CA HIS A 351 2.58 1.16 -8.07
C HIS A 351 1.08 0.89 -8.26
N SER A 352 0.24 1.39 -7.35
CA SER A 352 -1.20 1.11 -7.32
C SER A 352 -2.09 2.32 -7.59
N GLY A 353 -1.57 3.55 -7.55
CA GLY A 353 -2.38 4.77 -7.60
C GLY A 353 -2.62 5.34 -8.99
N PHE A 354 -3.59 6.24 -9.09
CA PHE A 354 -3.96 6.97 -10.32
C PHE A 354 -3.68 8.47 -10.23
N ALA A 355 -3.61 9.04 -9.03
CA ALA A 355 -3.48 10.48 -8.85
C ALA A 355 -2.07 10.98 -9.18
N HIS A 356 -1.04 10.21 -8.83
CA HIS A 356 0.37 10.53 -9.05
C HIS A 356 1.09 9.36 -9.73
N ASN A 357 1.00 9.30 -11.04
CA ASN A 357 1.69 8.30 -11.83
C ASN A 357 2.81 8.94 -12.65
N TYR A 358 4.06 8.78 -12.20
CA TYR A 358 5.23 9.32 -12.87
C TYR A 358 5.51 8.67 -14.22
N ARG A 359 5.06 7.43 -14.45
CA ARG A 359 5.20 6.77 -15.75
C ARG A 359 4.33 7.39 -16.83
N THR A 360 3.25 8.05 -16.47
CA THR A 360 2.34 8.75 -17.37
C THR A 360 2.59 10.25 -17.41
N GLN A 361 3.22 10.78 -16.38
CA GLN A 361 3.62 12.17 -16.28
C GLN A 361 5.11 12.25 -16.64
N GLN A 362 5.47 12.12 -17.92
CA GLN A 362 6.82 12.47 -18.21
C GLN A 362 7.06 13.93 -17.90
N THR A 363 7.85 14.08 -16.84
CA THR A 363 8.75 15.20 -16.65
C THR A 363 8.20 16.49 -17.21
N PHE A 364 7.68 17.25 -16.34
CA PHE A 364 7.78 18.68 -16.53
C PHE A 364 9.18 18.93 -17.09
N ALA A 365 9.21 19.39 -18.35
CA ALA A 365 10.46 19.64 -19.04
C ALA A 365 11.39 20.42 -18.11
N ASP A 366 12.64 19.97 -18.01
CA ASP A 366 13.71 20.60 -17.25
C ASP A 366 13.69 20.48 -15.71
N GLY A 367 13.17 19.38 -15.16
CA GLY A 367 13.43 19.03 -13.74
C GLY A 367 12.69 19.90 -12.73
N VAL A 368 11.66 20.62 -13.17
CA VAL A 368 10.77 21.36 -12.28
C VAL A 368 9.63 20.43 -11.88
N PHE A 369 9.79 19.73 -10.77
CA PHE A 369 8.65 19.27 -9.97
C PHE A 369 8.00 20.52 -9.39
N GLY A 370 7.35 21.30 -10.25
CA GLY A 370 6.58 22.47 -9.85
C GLY A 370 5.24 22.00 -9.36
N PHE A 371 5.06 21.93 -8.07
CA PHE A 371 3.73 21.96 -7.48
C PHE A 371 3.03 23.20 -8.03
N VAL A 372 2.00 23.02 -8.84
CA VAL A 372 1.30 24.13 -9.44
C VAL A 372 0.41 24.72 -8.38
N ASP A 373 0.83 25.82 -7.82
CA ASP A 373 -0.09 26.71 -7.14
C ASP A 373 -1.11 27.20 -8.16
N LYS A 374 -2.42 27.04 -7.86
CA LYS A 374 -3.50 27.55 -8.72
C LYS A 374 -3.34 29.04 -9.08
N THR A 375 -2.59 29.79 -8.27
CA THR A 375 -2.29 31.20 -8.52
C THR A 375 -1.14 31.40 -9.49
N ASP A 376 -0.32 30.37 -9.76
CA ASP A 376 0.87 30.44 -10.63
C ASP A 376 0.74 29.66 -11.95
N LEU A 377 -0.48 29.26 -12.31
CA LEU A 377 -0.81 28.64 -13.59
C LEU A 377 -0.32 29.46 -14.82
N LYS A 378 0.02 30.72 -14.59
CA LYS A 378 0.53 31.62 -15.64
C LYS A 378 1.93 31.25 -16.15
N ASN A 379 2.70 30.50 -15.37
CA ASN A 379 4.08 30.11 -15.70
C ASN A 379 4.19 28.72 -16.31
N TRP A 380 3.09 28.01 -16.50
CA TRP A 380 3.07 26.72 -17.17
C TRP A 380 3.17 26.89 -18.68
N LEU A 381 4.31 26.55 -19.23
CA LEU A 381 4.54 26.66 -20.67
C LEU A 381 4.08 25.44 -21.44
N SER A 382 4.17 24.24 -20.85
CA SER A 382 3.64 23.00 -21.45
C SER A 382 3.50 21.90 -20.39
N ILE A 383 2.48 21.07 -20.52
CA ILE A 383 2.37 19.80 -19.82
C ILE A 383 2.47 18.71 -20.88
N SER A 384 3.46 17.85 -20.78
CA SER A 384 3.60 16.70 -21.66
C SER A 384 3.06 15.45 -20.94
N PHE A 385 2.10 14.77 -21.59
CA PHE A 385 1.62 13.47 -21.14
C PHE A 385 2.28 12.40 -21.99
N GLU A 386 2.98 11.46 -21.36
CA GLU A 386 3.44 10.28 -22.08
C GLU A 386 2.32 9.30 -22.34
N ARG A 387 2.52 8.51 -23.40
CA ARG A 387 1.58 7.48 -23.76
C ARG A 387 1.61 6.38 -22.71
N ILE A 388 0.44 6.07 -22.15
CA ILE A 388 0.25 5.02 -21.13
C ILE A 388 0.45 3.62 -21.74
N ASP A 389 0.36 3.51 -23.06
CA ASP A 389 0.16 2.26 -23.80
C ASP A 389 1.22 1.18 -23.56
N ASP A 390 2.43 1.58 -23.15
CA ASP A 390 3.51 0.59 -23.02
C ASP A 390 3.82 0.21 -21.56
N TYR A 391 3.72 1.14 -20.59
CA TYR A 391 4.06 0.88 -19.17
C TYR A 391 3.21 1.65 -18.16
N GLY A 392 2.55 2.73 -18.55
CA GLY A 392 1.74 3.54 -17.63
C GLY A 392 0.50 2.82 -17.11
N ASP A 393 0.17 1.70 -17.71
CA ASP A 393 -0.96 0.84 -17.35
C ASP A 393 -0.51 -0.42 -16.58
N GLU A 394 0.72 -0.48 -16.14
CA GLU A 394 1.24 -1.56 -15.29
C GLU A 394 0.94 -1.31 -13.81
N ARG A 395 -0.22 -0.70 -13.49
CA ARG A 395 -0.70 -0.60 -12.13
C ARG A 395 -1.11 -1.97 -11.62
N GLY A 396 -0.91 -2.15 -10.33
CA GLY A 396 -1.29 -3.42 -9.74
C GLY A 396 -0.80 -3.52 -8.30
N GLY A 397 -0.27 -4.67 -7.98
CA GLY A 397 0.32 -4.98 -6.69
C GLY A 397 1.33 -6.09 -6.80
N THR A 398 1.93 -6.43 -5.69
CA THR A 398 2.81 -7.58 -5.55
C THR A 398 2.09 -8.65 -4.75
N THR A 399 1.98 -9.85 -5.30
CA THR A 399 1.38 -11.00 -4.61
C THR A 399 2.49 -11.82 -3.94
N VAL A 400 2.33 -12.05 -2.64
CA VAL A 400 3.17 -12.98 -1.86
C VAL A 400 2.33 -14.18 -1.47
N THR A 401 2.79 -15.37 -1.81
CA THR A 401 2.14 -16.62 -1.42
C THR A 401 3.02 -17.32 -0.39
N ILE A 402 2.47 -17.71 0.75
CA ILE A 402 3.17 -18.44 1.81
C ILE A 402 2.52 -19.80 1.98
N SER A 403 3.29 -20.88 1.78
CA SER A 403 2.82 -22.23 2.00
C SER A 403 2.77 -22.59 3.49
N LYS A 404 2.05 -23.66 3.81
CA LYS A 404 1.99 -24.18 5.19
C LYS A 404 3.33 -24.70 5.69
N GLU A 405 4.22 -25.07 4.79
CA GLU A 405 5.58 -25.53 5.07
C GLU A 405 6.56 -24.36 5.25
N GLY A 406 6.07 -23.11 5.04
CA GLY A 406 6.87 -21.90 5.17
C GLY A 406 7.84 -21.69 4.00
N THR A 407 7.48 -22.17 2.80
CA THR A 407 8.05 -21.67 1.55
C THR A 407 7.24 -20.45 1.10
N PHE A 408 7.82 -19.60 0.28
CA PHE A 408 7.13 -18.44 -0.27
C PHE A 408 7.45 -18.26 -1.75
N ASP A 409 6.54 -17.57 -2.44
CA ASP A 409 6.72 -17.07 -3.78
C ASP A 409 6.28 -15.61 -3.86
N ILE A 410 6.93 -14.82 -4.73
CA ILE A 410 6.62 -13.41 -4.95
C ILE A 410 6.45 -13.19 -6.44
N SER A 411 5.31 -12.65 -6.83
CA SER A 411 4.98 -12.36 -8.22
C SER A 411 4.40 -10.96 -8.37
N GLN A 412 4.68 -10.35 -9.51
CA GLN A 412 4.01 -9.14 -9.94
C GLN A 412 2.57 -9.46 -10.34
N THR A 413 1.61 -8.64 -9.94
CA THR A 413 0.19 -8.78 -10.31
C THR A 413 -0.26 -7.51 -10.99
N ILE A 414 -0.25 -7.53 -12.31
CA ILE A 414 -0.64 -6.39 -13.14
C ILE A 414 -2.15 -6.37 -13.31
N ALA A 415 -2.81 -5.28 -12.94
CA ALA A 415 -4.26 -5.19 -12.89
C ALA A 415 -4.92 -5.44 -14.26
N ARG A 416 -4.37 -4.86 -15.34
CA ARG A 416 -4.89 -5.07 -16.70
C ARG A 416 -4.88 -6.54 -17.16
N GLU A 417 -4.04 -7.38 -16.53
CA GLU A 417 -3.93 -8.80 -16.86
C GLU A 417 -4.91 -9.67 -16.07
N VAL A 418 -5.28 -9.23 -14.87
CA VAL A 418 -6.15 -9.99 -13.96
C VAL A 418 -7.59 -9.47 -13.90
N MET A 419 -7.84 -8.21 -14.26
CA MET A 419 -9.16 -7.59 -14.24
C MET A 419 -9.74 -7.52 -15.67
N PRO A 420 -10.79 -8.31 -16.00
CA PRO A 420 -11.33 -8.39 -17.35
C PRO A 420 -11.87 -7.06 -17.91
N ASP A 421 -12.36 -6.19 -17.03
CA ASP A 421 -12.98 -4.92 -17.36
C ASP A 421 -12.07 -3.70 -17.04
N TYR A 422 -10.77 -3.95 -16.85
CA TYR A 422 -9.81 -2.92 -16.47
C TYR A 422 -9.85 -1.68 -17.39
N PHE A 423 -9.78 -1.91 -18.70
CA PHE A 423 -9.76 -0.81 -19.68
C PHE A 423 -11.08 -0.03 -19.72
N ASP A 424 -12.21 -0.69 -19.49
CA ASP A 424 -13.51 -0.04 -19.50
C ASP A 424 -13.71 0.87 -18.26
N LYS A 425 -13.17 0.47 -17.11
CA LYS A 425 -13.36 1.17 -15.84
C LYS A 425 -12.23 2.15 -15.50
N TYR A 426 -10.98 1.74 -15.72
CA TYR A 426 -9.81 2.40 -15.15
C TYR A 426 -8.92 3.10 -16.15
N TYR A 427 -9.10 2.82 -17.43
CA TYR A 427 -8.38 3.54 -18.47
C TYR A 427 -8.66 5.04 -18.41
N ILE A 428 -7.61 5.85 -18.41
CA ILE A 428 -7.70 7.30 -18.49
C ILE A 428 -7.32 7.72 -19.90
N ASP A 429 -8.26 8.27 -20.66
CA ASP A 429 -7.98 8.87 -21.96
C ASP A 429 -7.27 10.22 -21.74
N TYR A 430 -5.94 10.16 -21.69
CA TYR A 430 -5.14 11.36 -21.51
C TYR A 430 -5.18 12.33 -22.69
N ASP A 431 -5.49 11.87 -23.90
CA ASP A 431 -5.72 12.75 -25.04
C ASP A 431 -6.97 13.61 -24.83
N ALA A 432 -8.06 13.01 -24.34
CA ALA A 432 -9.27 13.73 -23.97
C ALA A 432 -9.03 14.69 -22.80
N VAL A 433 -8.25 14.29 -21.79
CA VAL A 433 -7.84 15.15 -20.68
C VAL A 433 -7.02 16.33 -21.19
N ALA A 434 -6.00 16.08 -22.03
CA ALA A 434 -5.17 17.12 -22.61
C ALA A 434 -5.97 18.11 -23.46
N GLN A 435 -6.91 17.61 -24.28
CA GLN A 435 -7.80 18.46 -25.05
C GLN A 435 -8.71 19.33 -24.18
N SER A 436 -9.22 18.75 -23.09
CA SER A 436 -10.04 19.50 -22.11
C SER A 436 -9.22 20.60 -21.45
N LEU A 437 -7.97 20.31 -21.06
CA LEU A 437 -7.07 21.29 -20.45
C LEU A 437 -6.70 22.40 -21.42
N ASN A 438 -6.42 22.11 -22.69
CA ASN A 438 -6.13 23.12 -23.72
C ASN A 438 -7.30 24.05 -24.02
N GLY A 439 -8.54 23.61 -23.76
CA GLY A 439 -9.76 24.43 -23.85
C GLY A 439 -10.05 25.26 -22.59
N ASP A 440 -9.34 25.05 -21.50
CA ASP A 440 -9.60 25.73 -20.24
C ASP A 440 -8.81 27.06 -20.17
N SER A 441 -9.56 28.18 -20.05
CA SER A 441 -8.98 29.52 -19.99
C SER A 441 -8.06 29.77 -18.78
N ARG A 442 -8.02 28.85 -17.82
CA ARG A 442 -7.09 28.89 -16.69
C ARG A 442 -5.68 28.47 -17.08
N PHE A 443 -5.49 27.78 -18.21
CA PHE A 443 -4.21 27.36 -18.74
C PHE A 443 -3.72 28.31 -19.82
N ILE A 444 -2.51 28.83 -19.64
CA ILE A 444 -1.82 29.68 -20.62
C ILE A 444 -0.68 28.88 -21.27
N GLY A 445 -0.92 27.67 -21.65
CA GLY A 445 0.11 26.82 -22.26
C GLY A 445 -0.53 25.79 -23.17
N THR A 446 0.31 25.05 -23.85
CA THR A 446 -0.11 23.94 -24.68
C THR A 446 0.15 22.65 -23.90
N VAL A 447 -0.91 21.83 -23.78
CA VAL A 447 -0.74 20.46 -23.31
C VAL A 447 -0.41 19.62 -24.53
N GLU A 448 0.77 19.06 -24.56
CA GLU A 448 1.25 18.20 -25.64
C GLU A 448 1.46 16.77 -25.13
N ARG A 449 1.15 15.82 -26.00
CA ARG A 449 1.46 14.42 -25.73
C ARG A 449 2.95 14.20 -25.85
N GLY A 450 3.58 13.72 -24.80
CA GLY A 450 5.01 13.31 -24.82
C GLY A 450 5.24 12.11 -25.75
N THR A 451 6.46 11.96 -26.19
CA THR A 451 6.89 10.74 -26.90
C THR A 451 7.12 9.64 -25.87
N ALA A 452 6.45 8.51 -26.05
CA ALA A 452 6.63 7.34 -25.18
C ALA A 452 8.12 6.99 -25.07
N ARG A 453 8.67 6.98 -23.86
CA ARG A 453 9.96 6.36 -23.60
C ARG A 453 9.79 4.86 -23.86
N LYS A 454 10.50 4.34 -24.83
CA LYS A 454 10.60 2.90 -24.99
C LYS A 454 11.47 2.37 -23.85
N TRP A 455 10.84 1.87 -22.83
CA TRP A 455 11.51 1.06 -21.84
C TRP A 455 12.10 -0.14 -22.56
N LYS A 456 13.35 -0.39 -22.38
CA LYS A 456 13.90 -1.65 -22.85
C LYS A 456 13.35 -2.70 -21.89
N LYS A 457 12.34 -3.45 -22.37
CA LYS A 457 12.04 -4.72 -21.73
C LYS A 457 13.37 -5.43 -21.58
N ALA A 458 13.59 -5.91 -20.39
CA ALA A 458 14.68 -6.78 -20.08
C ALA A 458 14.72 -7.95 -21.04
#